data_7dcb7a16461a5c1ea52a3334c60eaa7c
#
_entry.id   7dcb7a16461a5c1ea52a3334c60eaa7c
#
_cell.length_a   1.000
_cell.length_b   1.000
_cell.length_c   1.000
_cell.angle_alpha   90.00
_cell.angle_beta   90.00
_cell.angle_gamma   90.00
#
_symmetry.space_group_name_H-M   'P 1'
#
loop_
_entity.id
_entity.type
_entity.pdbx_description
1 polymer ?
#
loop_
_entity_poly.entity_id
_entity_poly.type
_entity_poly.pdbx_seq_one_letter_code
_entity_poly.pdbx_strand_id
1 'polypeptide(L)'
;MMPPRTEATITKVTEPSLEVGLVCADRDGNRIRIDRVDRDAGTLSYHFLNDELRVQEGVQEASIEHFLAECWYMAASGRSL
;
A
#
# COMPACT_ATOMS: atom_id res chain seq x y z
N MET A 1 -30.50 10.05 10.93
CA MET A 1 -29.82 9.43 10.81
C MET A 1 -28.63 9.74 10.51
N MET A 2 -27.81 9.41 10.87
CA MET A 2 -26.70 9.76 10.63
C MET A 2 -26.06 9.13 9.68
N PRO A 3 -25.33 9.60 9.11
CA PRO A 3 -24.69 9.12 8.11
C PRO A 3 -23.65 8.34 8.52
N PRO A 4 -23.30 7.62 7.88
CA PRO A 4 -22.30 6.83 8.15
C PRO A 4 -21.12 7.45 8.09
N ARG A 5 -20.42 7.38 8.56
CA ARG A 5 -19.38 7.89 8.55
C ARG A 5 -18.60 7.44 7.73
N THR A 6 -18.12 7.59 7.29
CA THR A 6 -17.42 7.36 6.42
C THR A 6 -16.27 6.86 6.59
N GLU A 7 -15.97 6.73 7.24
CA GLU A 7 -14.98 6.34 7.42
C GLU A 7 -14.58 5.41 7.05
N ALA A 8 -14.00 5.34 6.97
CA ALA A 8 -13.58 4.40 6.86
C ALA A 8 -13.58 3.56 5.93
N THR A 9 -13.55 3.82 4.94
CA THR A 9 -13.49 2.96 4.02
C THR A 9 -12.19 2.48 3.84
N ILE A 10 -11.79 1.40 4.28
CA ILE A 10 -10.49 0.81 4.05
C ILE A 10 -10.58 0.00 2.81
N THR A 11 -9.87 0.39 1.81
CA THR A 11 -9.90 -0.31 0.54
C THR A 11 -8.72 -1.23 0.43
N LYS A 12 -8.98 -2.51 0.25
CA LYS A 12 -7.91 -3.46 0.11
C LYS A 12 -7.24 -3.28 -1.24
N VAL A 13 -5.93 -3.39 -1.26
CA VAL A 13 -5.17 -3.27 -2.48
C VAL A 13 -5.44 -4.49 -3.35
N THR A 14 -5.76 -4.27 -4.61
CA THR A 14 -5.98 -5.35 -5.55
C THR A 14 -5.01 -5.18 -6.71
N GLU A 15 -4.92 -6.20 -7.54
CA GLU A 15 -3.93 -6.18 -8.60
C GLU A 15 -4.08 -4.99 -9.53
N PRO A 16 -5.27 -4.60 -9.95
CA PRO A 16 -5.37 -3.42 -10.80
C PRO A 16 -4.98 -2.12 -10.12
N SER A 17 -4.92 -2.11 -8.80
CA SER A 17 -4.56 -0.89 -8.09
C SER A 17 -3.08 -0.69 -7.96
N LEU A 18 -2.29 -1.70 -8.27
CA LEU A 18 -0.86 -1.61 -8.08
C LEU A 18 -0.24 -0.64 -9.08
N GLU A 19 0.48 0.32 -8.57
CA GLU A 19 1.18 1.25 -9.44
C GLU A 19 2.30 1.90 -8.67
N VAL A 20 3.25 2.44 -9.38
CA VAL A 20 4.38 3.10 -8.77
C VAL A 20 3.86 4.31 -8.01
N GLY A 21 4.32 4.47 -6.80
CA GLY A 21 3.93 5.58 -5.95
C GLY A 21 2.78 5.28 -5.02
N LEU A 22 2.14 4.12 -5.18
CA LEU A 22 1.03 3.79 -4.30
C LEU A 22 1.54 3.58 -2.88
N VAL A 23 0.88 4.18 -1.92
CA VAL A 23 1.22 4.00 -0.52
C VAL A 23 0.19 3.06 0.09
N CYS A 24 0.68 2.02 0.73
CA CYS A 24 -0.16 1.00 1.32
C CYS A 24 0.13 0.84 2.79
N ALA A 25 -0.81 0.36 3.53
CA ALA A 25 -0.63 0.11 4.96
C ALA A 25 -1.18 -1.27 5.29
N ASP A 26 -0.58 -1.90 6.29
CA ASP A 26 -1.11 -3.17 6.76
C ASP A 26 -1.81 -2.95 8.10
N ARG A 27 -2.27 -4.03 8.70
CA ARG A 27 -3.01 -3.91 9.94
C ARG A 27 -2.17 -3.48 11.10
N ASP A 28 -0.90 -3.73 11.04
CA ASP A 28 0.00 -3.39 12.13
C ASP A 28 0.45 -1.95 12.05
N GLY A 29 0.03 -1.23 11.03
CA GLY A 29 0.42 0.15 10.90
C GLY A 29 1.66 0.37 10.08
N ASN A 30 2.22 -0.69 9.52
CA ASN A 30 3.37 -0.51 8.64
C ASN A 30 2.90 0.12 7.34
N ARG A 31 3.69 1.03 6.81
CA ARG A 31 3.37 1.67 5.56
C ARG A 31 4.50 1.46 4.58
N ILE A 32 4.14 1.27 3.33
CA ILE A 32 5.13 1.09 2.29
C ILE A 32 4.73 1.93 1.10
N ARG A 33 5.71 2.20 0.24
CA ARG A 33 5.43 2.86 -1.02
C ARG A 33 5.96 1.97 -2.12
N ILE A 34 5.15 1.70 -3.13
CA ILE A 34 5.54 0.85 -4.23
C ILE A 34 6.46 1.62 -5.16
N ASP A 35 7.63 1.06 -5.43
CA ASP A 35 8.60 1.70 -6.30
C ASP A 35 8.57 1.17 -7.71
N ARG A 36 8.14 -0.06 -7.88
CA ARG A 36 8.20 -0.68 -9.18
C ARG A 36 7.21 -1.81 -9.24
N VAL A 37 6.55 -1.95 -10.36
CA VAL A 37 5.64 -3.08 -10.59
C VAL A 37 6.02 -3.70 -11.91
N ASP A 38 6.36 -4.97 -11.89
CA ASP A 38 6.76 -5.67 -13.09
C ASP A 38 5.75 -6.79 -13.31
N ARG A 39 4.73 -6.50 -14.09
CA ARG A 39 3.67 -7.47 -14.29
C ARG A 39 4.09 -8.63 -15.15
N ASP A 40 5.09 -8.45 -15.98
CA ASP A 40 5.57 -9.57 -16.79
C ASP A 40 6.28 -10.59 -15.92
N ALA A 41 7.04 -10.12 -14.95
CA ALA A 41 7.73 -11.03 -14.05
C ALA A 41 6.87 -11.41 -12.86
N GLY A 42 5.78 -10.70 -12.64
CA GLY A 42 4.93 -10.97 -11.50
C GLY A 42 5.51 -10.54 -10.18
N THR A 43 6.33 -9.48 -10.19
CA THR A 43 6.99 -9.02 -8.97
C THR A 43 6.80 -7.52 -8.80
N LEU A 44 7.05 -7.07 -7.61
CA LEU A 44 7.05 -5.63 -7.35
C LEU A 44 8.09 -5.34 -6.28
N SER A 45 8.47 -4.08 -6.20
CA SER A 45 9.44 -3.63 -5.20
C SER A 45 8.84 -2.48 -4.43
N TYR A 46 9.21 -2.36 -3.18
CA TYR A 46 8.68 -1.30 -2.36
C TYR A 46 9.67 -0.98 -1.24
N HIS A 47 9.46 0.18 -0.61
CA HIS A 47 10.23 0.55 0.56
C HIS A 47 9.26 0.76 1.71
N PHE A 48 9.70 0.47 2.92
CA PHE A 48 8.94 0.83 4.09
C PHE A 48 9.06 2.33 4.32
N LEU A 49 8.05 2.90 4.91
CA LEU A 49 8.04 4.31 5.26
C LEU A 49 8.03 4.43 6.77
N ASN A 50 8.63 5.51 7.28
CA ASN A 50 8.59 5.72 8.71
C ASN A 50 7.34 6.54 9.06
N ASP A 51 7.22 6.94 10.31
CA ASP A 51 6.04 7.68 10.74
C ASP A 51 5.85 8.97 10.02
N GLU A 52 6.90 9.51 9.47
CA GLU A 52 6.78 10.76 8.72
C GLU A 52 6.61 10.50 7.25
N LEU A 53 6.33 9.28 6.88
CA LEU A 53 6.14 8.85 5.50
C LEU A 53 7.38 9.05 4.63
N ARG A 54 8.54 8.97 5.27
CA ARG A 54 9.78 9.04 4.52
C ARG A 54 10.29 7.65 4.24
N VAL A 55 10.87 7.47 3.08
CA VAL A 55 11.37 6.18 2.65
C VAL A 55 12.54 5.75 3.52
N GLN A 56 12.48 4.52 4.02
CA GLN A 56 13.57 3.98 4.78
C GLN A 56 14.47 3.18 3.86
N GLU A 57 15.71 2.98 4.28
CA GLU A 57 16.64 2.24 3.47
C GLU A 57 16.21 0.82 3.28
N GLY A 58 16.60 0.23 2.20
CA GLY A 58 16.35 -1.19 1.98
C GLY A 58 15.13 -1.42 1.13
N VAL A 59 15.35 -1.75 -0.14
CA VAL A 59 14.24 -2.08 -1.02
C VAL A 59 13.78 -3.49 -0.72
N GLN A 60 12.49 -3.69 -0.71
CA GLN A 60 11.90 -5.01 -0.53
C GLN A 60 11.33 -5.46 -1.86
N GLU A 61 11.36 -6.76 -2.09
CA GLU A 61 10.82 -7.28 -3.31
C GLU A 61 9.93 -8.47 -3.00
N ALA A 62 8.84 -8.61 -3.69
CA ALA A 62 7.92 -9.71 -3.45
C ALA A 62 7.20 -10.03 -4.75
N SER A 63 6.62 -11.23 -4.83
CA SER A 63 5.77 -11.52 -5.94
C SER A 63 4.47 -10.75 -5.75
N ILE A 64 3.85 -10.39 -6.84
CA ILE A 64 2.59 -9.66 -6.77
C ILE A 64 1.56 -10.51 -6.03
N GLU A 65 1.54 -11.80 -6.32
CA GLU A 65 0.60 -12.68 -5.67
C GLU A 65 0.79 -12.70 -4.16
N HIS A 66 2.02 -12.80 -3.73
CA HIS A 66 2.31 -12.84 -2.31
C HIS A 66 1.96 -11.51 -1.65
N PHE A 67 2.29 -10.42 -2.31
CA PHE A 67 1.99 -9.10 -1.76
C PHE A 67 0.48 -8.94 -1.56
N LEU A 68 -0.31 -9.33 -2.53
CA LEU A 68 -1.75 -9.18 -2.41
C LEU A 68 -2.34 -10.08 -1.35
N ALA A 69 -1.69 -11.21 -1.08
CA ALA A 69 -2.17 -12.13 -0.07
C ALA A 69 -1.93 -11.62 1.34
N GLU A 70 -1.10 -10.61 1.50
CA GLU A 70 -0.77 -10.12 2.81
C GLU A 70 -1.71 -9.04 3.32
N CYS A 71 -2.80 -8.82 2.67
CA CYS A 71 -3.81 -7.92 3.18
C CYS A 71 -3.34 -6.50 3.35
N TRP A 72 -2.75 -5.95 2.34
CA TRP A 72 -2.40 -4.54 2.33
C TRP A 72 -3.64 -3.70 1.96
N TYR A 73 -3.72 -2.51 2.51
CA TYR A 73 -4.81 -1.60 2.23
C TYR A 73 -4.26 -0.30 1.69
N MET A 74 -5.06 0.38 0.88
CA MET A 74 -4.63 1.66 0.36
C MET A 74 -4.63 2.65 1.50
N ALA A 75 -3.52 3.34 1.64
CA ALA A 75 -3.44 4.35 2.65
C ALA A 75 -4.25 5.54 2.20
N ALA A 76 -4.84 6.17 3.12
CA ALA A 76 -5.68 7.25 2.78
C ALA A 76 -4.93 8.41 2.45
N SER A 77 -4.07 8.49 2.06
CA SER A 77 -3.37 9.49 1.59
C SER A 77 -3.65 10.65 2.10
N GLY A 78 -3.69 10.64 2.93
CA GLY A 78 -3.81 11.78 3.38
C GLY A 78 -4.48 12.69 2.92
N ARG A 79 -4.91 12.82 2.56
CA ARG A 79 -5.53 13.67 2.23
C ARG A 79 -6.33 13.84 2.73
N SER A 80 -6.46 13.97 3.30
CA SER A 80 -7.11 14.23 3.83
C SER A 80 -7.61 14.77 3.93
N LEU A 81 -7.72 14.89 4.06
CA LEU A 81 -8.13 15.46 4.21
C LEU A 81 -8.30 15.87 4.36
#